data_a4061ec586036d7604eaacbafb556e04
#
_entry.id   a4061ec586036d7604eaacbafb556e04
#
_cell.length_a   1.000
_cell.length_b   1.000
_cell.length_c   1.000
_cell.angle_alpha   90.00
_cell.angle_beta   90.00
_cell.angle_gamma   90.00
#
_symmetry.space_group_name_H-M   'P 1'
#
loop_
_entity.id
_entity.type
_entity.pdbx_description
1 polymer ?
#
loop_
_entity_poly.entity_id
_entity_poly.type
_entity_poly.pdbx_seq_one_letter_code
_entity_poly.pdbx_strand_id
1 'polypeptide(L)'
;MGVTNFDEYRDVFVVADTIDDVVHPVTYELIGQARRIAKELGQLVQVMLLGENVQSEAEELVAHGADIVHVFESPLLKYYTTDGYTKVLTDFFEDHKPNILLIGATNNGRDLAPRMSGRMKNGVVADCTILTVDTEEGLVEWTRPALGGNILAEIISPNHRPQMGSVRPNVFKKPER
;
A
#
# COMPACT_ATOMS: atom_id res chain seq x y z
N MET A 1 23.77 17.20 4.94
CA MET A 1 22.55 16.36 4.92
C MET A 1 23.00 14.99 5.35
N GLY A 2 22.49 14.48 6.48
CA GLY A 2 22.87 13.16 6.95
C GLY A 2 22.33 12.11 5.96
N VAL A 3 23.11 11.07 5.68
CA VAL A 3 22.64 9.90 4.96
C VAL A 3 21.52 9.29 5.81
N THR A 4 20.30 9.34 5.30
CA THR A 4 19.18 8.69 5.98
C THR A 4 19.39 7.18 5.83
N ASN A 5 19.62 6.49 6.94
CA ASN A 5 19.71 5.03 6.93
C ASN A 5 18.28 4.46 6.88
N PHE A 6 17.99 3.68 5.85
CA PHE A 6 16.71 3.01 5.67
C PHE A 6 16.72 1.52 6.03
N ASP A 7 17.80 1.02 6.67
CA ASP A 7 17.95 -0.40 7.02
C ASP A 7 16.85 -0.93 7.96
N GLU A 8 16.23 -0.02 8.73
CA GLU A 8 15.12 -0.35 9.61
C GLU A 8 13.76 -0.46 8.88
N TYR A 9 13.68 0.07 7.66
CA TYR A 9 12.45 0.04 6.87
C TYR A 9 12.40 -1.24 6.04
N ARG A 10 11.42 -2.08 6.32
CA ARG A 10 11.28 -3.40 5.71
C ARG A 10 9.86 -3.68 5.32
N ASP A 11 9.73 -4.66 4.45
CA ASP A 11 8.50 -5.27 4.02
C ASP A 11 7.61 -4.38 3.12
N VAL A 12 6.79 -5.06 2.36
CA VAL A 12 5.83 -4.47 1.45
C VAL A 12 4.46 -4.51 2.11
N PHE A 13 3.94 -3.33 2.42
CA PHE A 13 2.65 -3.18 3.06
C PHE A 13 1.55 -2.85 2.04
N VAL A 14 0.39 -3.45 2.23
CA VAL A 14 -0.83 -3.18 1.45
C VAL A 14 -1.91 -2.71 2.41
N VAL A 15 -2.54 -1.58 2.12
CA VAL A 15 -3.77 -1.19 2.82
C VAL A 15 -4.95 -1.84 2.11
N ALA A 16 -5.66 -2.71 2.82
CA ALA A 16 -6.90 -3.28 2.33
C ALA A 16 -7.97 -2.18 2.25
N ASP A 17 -8.58 -2.03 1.09
CA ASP A 17 -9.76 -1.20 0.94
C ASP A 17 -10.99 -2.03 1.29
N THR A 18 -11.80 -1.56 2.23
CA THR A 18 -13.01 -2.25 2.69
C THR A 18 -14.23 -1.36 2.48
N ILE A 19 -15.32 -1.97 2.06
CA ILE A 19 -16.63 -1.35 1.93
C ILE A 19 -17.63 -2.26 2.63
N ASP A 20 -18.31 -1.77 3.66
CA ASP A 20 -19.24 -2.55 4.48
C ASP A 20 -18.61 -3.85 5.00
N ASP A 21 -17.38 -3.76 5.54
CA ASP A 21 -16.55 -4.85 6.05
C ASP A 21 -16.14 -5.92 5.00
N VAL A 22 -16.39 -5.68 3.72
CA VAL A 22 -15.97 -6.57 2.61
C VAL A 22 -14.75 -5.99 1.90
N VAL A 23 -13.74 -6.83 1.66
CA VAL A 23 -12.51 -6.42 0.97
C VAL A 23 -12.76 -6.16 -0.51
N HIS A 24 -12.38 -4.97 -0.97
CA HIS A 24 -12.49 -4.58 -2.37
C HIS A 24 -11.49 -5.37 -3.26
N PRO A 25 -11.88 -5.79 -4.47
CA PRO A 25 -11.03 -6.60 -5.37
C PRO A 25 -9.63 -6.04 -5.64
N VAL A 26 -9.47 -4.72 -5.68
CA VAL A 26 -8.15 -4.09 -5.87
C VAL A 26 -7.12 -4.52 -4.83
N THR A 27 -7.54 -4.81 -3.60
CA THR A 27 -6.64 -5.29 -2.53
C THR A 27 -5.91 -6.57 -2.95
N TYR A 28 -6.61 -7.50 -3.57
CA TYR A 28 -6.00 -8.75 -4.05
C TYR A 28 -5.02 -8.52 -5.21
N GLU A 29 -5.33 -7.59 -6.12
CA GLU A 29 -4.39 -7.17 -7.17
C GLU A 29 -3.09 -6.62 -6.54
N LEU A 30 -3.22 -5.78 -5.50
CA LEU A 30 -2.09 -5.22 -4.78
C LEU A 30 -1.27 -6.29 -4.04
N ILE A 31 -1.91 -7.27 -3.41
CA ILE A 31 -1.22 -8.41 -2.78
C ILE A 31 -0.39 -9.15 -3.82
N GLY A 32 -0.91 -9.38 -5.03
CA GLY A 32 -0.17 -10.00 -6.13
C GLY A 32 1.08 -9.22 -6.52
N GLN A 33 0.99 -7.89 -6.61
CA GLN A 33 2.14 -7.03 -6.88
C GLN A 33 3.10 -6.97 -5.69
N ALA A 34 2.58 -6.87 -4.48
CA ALA A 34 3.39 -6.88 -3.26
C ALA A 34 4.22 -8.16 -3.15
N ARG A 35 3.65 -9.34 -3.45
CA ARG A 35 4.39 -10.60 -3.46
C ARG A 35 5.52 -10.62 -4.48
N ARG A 36 5.28 -10.12 -5.69
CA ARG A 36 6.32 -10.02 -6.71
C ARG A 36 7.47 -9.13 -6.23
N ILE A 37 7.15 -7.93 -5.75
CA ILE A 37 8.14 -6.96 -5.23
C ILE A 37 8.87 -7.53 -4.02
N ALA A 38 8.15 -8.09 -3.05
CA ALA A 38 8.72 -8.66 -1.83
C ALA A 38 9.68 -9.82 -2.15
N LYS A 39 9.34 -10.67 -3.12
CA LYS A 39 10.21 -11.77 -3.58
C LYS A 39 11.52 -11.24 -4.18
N GLU A 40 11.46 -10.18 -4.98
CA GLU A 40 12.64 -9.57 -5.60
C GLU A 40 13.56 -8.93 -4.55
N LEU A 41 12.97 -8.38 -3.47
CA LEU A 41 13.71 -7.70 -2.39
C LEU A 41 14.02 -8.58 -1.16
N GLY A 42 13.58 -9.84 -1.13
CA GLY A 42 13.74 -10.71 0.03
C GLY A 42 12.97 -10.22 1.26
N GLN A 43 11.77 -9.69 1.08
CA GLN A 43 10.90 -9.09 2.09
C GLN A 43 9.56 -9.83 2.21
N LEU A 44 8.77 -9.50 3.24
CA LEU A 44 7.44 -10.06 3.47
C LEU A 44 6.33 -9.13 2.91
N VAL A 45 5.15 -9.72 2.72
CA VAL A 45 3.92 -8.98 2.41
C VAL A 45 3.07 -8.87 3.66
N GLN A 46 2.81 -7.64 4.09
CA GLN A 46 1.97 -7.35 5.24
C GLN A 46 0.72 -6.56 4.80
N VAL A 47 -0.45 -6.99 5.25
CA VAL A 47 -1.72 -6.35 4.89
C VAL A 47 -2.35 -5.70 6.11
N MET A 48 -2.79 -4.45 5.95
CA MET A 48 -3.51 -3.68 6.95
C MET A 48 -5.00 -3.79 6.67
N LEU A 49 -5.75 -4.42 7.55
CA LEU A 49 -7.20 -4.66 7.41
C LEU A 49 -7.95 -3.90 8.50
N LEU A 50 -8.74 -2.90 8.11
CA LEU A 50 -9.50 -2.04 9.01
C LEU A 50 -11.00 -2.19 8.78
N GLY A 51 -11.79 -2.23 9.87
CA GLY A 51 -13.25 -2.29 9.81
C GLY A 51 -13.90 -2.49 11.17
N GLU A 52 -15.17 -2.84 11.19
CA GLU A 52 -15.90 -3.19 12.42
C GLU A 52 -15.88 -4.70 12.69
N ASN A 53 -16.13 -5.52 11.63
CA ASN A 53 -16.23 -6.98 11.72
C ASN A 53 -15.49 -7.63 10.54
N VAL A 54 -14.21 -7.37 10.43
CA VAL A 54 -13.38 -7.77 9.26
C VAL A 54 -12.50 -9.01 9.51
N GLN A 55 -12.49 -9.57 10.70
CA GLN A 55 -11.64 -10.70 11.06
C GLN A 55 -11.79 -11.89 10.10
N SER A 56 -13.00 -12.14 9.59
CA SER A 56 -13.26 -13.21 8.61
C SER A 56 -12.56 -13.01 7.26
N GLU A 57 -12.26 -11.78 6.89
CA GLU A 57 -11.58 -11.46 5.62
C GLU A 57 -10.07 -11.76 5.69
N ALA A 58 -9.49 -11.87 6.91
CA ALA A 58 -8.06 -12.06 7.09
C ALA A 58 -7.55 -13.37 6.48
N GLU A 59 -8.30 -14.47 6.61
CA GLU A 59 -7.94 -15.78 6.04
C GLU A 59 -7.88 -15.73 4.51
N GLU A 60 -8.82 -15.01 3.90
CA GLU A 60 -8.84 -14.83 2.45
C GLU A 60 -7.64 -14.01 1.94
N LEU A 61 -7.23 -12.99 2.68
CA LEU A 61 -6.04 -12.21 2.36
C LEU A 61 -4.77 -13.05 2.44
N VAL A 62 -4.65 -13.91 3.46
CA VAL A 62 -3.53 -14.87 3.57
C VAL A 62 -3.56 -15.86 2.41
N ALA A 63 -4.72 -16.42 2.07
CA ALA A 63 -4.86 -17.37 0.96
C ALA A 63 -4.44 -16.77 -0.40
N HIS A 64 -4.56 -15.45 -0.57
CA HIS A 64 -4.11 -14.74 -1.76
C HIS A 64 -2.66 -14.24 -1.69
N GLY A 65 -1.98 -14.49 -0.56
CA GLY A 65 -0.54 -14.32 -0.50
C GLY A 65 -0.01 -13.27 0.47
N ALA A 66 -0.80 -12.79 1.41
CA ALA A 66 -0.27 -12.05 2.55
C ALA A 66 0.50 -12.99 3.48
N ASP A 67 1.70 -12.60 3.91
CA ASP A 67 2.44 -13.33 4.94
C ASP A 67 1.93 -12.97 6.33
N ILE A 68 1.50 -11.73 6.54
CA ILE A 68 0.96 -11.22 7.80
C ILE A 68 -0.26 -10.34 7.48
N VAL A 69 -1.34 -10.49 8.26
CA VAL A 69 -2.49 -9.59 8.23
C VAL A 69 -2.67 -8.95 9.60
N HIS A 70 -2.57 -7.63 9.65
CA HIS A 70 -2.84 -6.83 10.83
C HIS A 70 -4.29 -6.39 10.81
N VAL A 71 -5.07 -6.86 11.76
CA VAL A 71 -6.51 -6.59 11.84
C VAL A 71 -6.78 -5.51 12.89
N PHE A 72 -7.45 -4.44 12.48
CA PHE A 72 -7.89 -3.35 13.34
C PHE A 72 -9.41 -3.28 13.34
N GLU A 73 -10.02 -3.78 14.39
CA GLU A 73 -11.47 -3.78 14.55
C GLU A 73 -11.93 -2.73 15.56
N SER A 74 -12.84 -1.89 15.15
CA SER A 74 -13.51 -0.93 16.01
C SER A 74 -14.81 -0.46 15.37
N PRO A 75 -15.88 -0.21 16.16
CA PRO A 75 -17.07 0.47 15.64
C PRO A 75 -16.79 1.83 14.99
N LEU A 76 -15.68 2.49 15.36
CA LEU A 76 -15.24 3.75 14.75
C LEU A 76 -14.63 3.57 13.36
N LEU A 77 -14.29 2.34 12.98
CA LEU A 77 -13.73 1.99 11.67
C LEU A 77 -14.77 1.37 10.73
N LYS A 78 -16.01 1.23 11.17
CA LYS A 78 -17.13 0.68 10.35
C LYS A 78 -17.26 1.38 9.01
N TYR A 79 -17.23 2.71 9.05
CA TYR A 79 -17.26 3.53 7.84
C TYR A 79 -15.93 4.22 7.67
N TYR A 80 -15.48 4.29 6.43
CA TYR A 80 -14.26 5.02 6.11
C TYR A 80 -14.38 6.48 6.55
N THR A 81 -13.40 6.93 7.30
CA THR A 81 -13.15 8.34 7.58
C THR A 81 -11.67 8.63 7.39
N THR A 82 -11.37 9.73 6.71
CA THR A 82 -9.98 10.12 6.39
C THR A 82 -9.11 10.18 7.63
N ASP A 83 -9.56 10.86 8.68
CA ASP A 83 -8.75 11.05 9.89
C ASP A 83 -8.62 9.79 10.73
N GLY A 84 -9.68 8.99 10.84
CA GLY A 84 -9.66 7.73 11.60
C GLY A 84 -8.69 6.72 11.01
N TYR A 85 -8.83 6.45 9.73
CA TYR A 85 -7.94 5.52 9.01
C TYR A 85 -6.50 6.03 8.96
N THR A 86 -6.30 7.32 8.65
CA THR A 86 -4.96 7.92 8.66
C THR A 86 -4.29 7.77 10.02
N LYS A 87 -5.03 8.04 11.11
CA LYS A 87 -4.46 7.95 12.45
C LYS A 87 -3.99 6.51 12.76
N VAL A 88 -4.87 5.53 12.59
CA VAL A 88 -4.54 4.11 12.89
C VAL A 88 -3.32 3.65 12.09
N LEU A 89 -3.32 3.90 10.79
CA LEU A 89 -2.26 3.44 9.90
C LEU A 89 -0.94 4.15 10.15
N THR A 90 -0.94 5.47 10.29
CA THR A 90 0.32 6.20 10.49
C THR A 90 0.92 5.96 11.86
N ASP A 91 0.11 5.85 12.92
CA ASP A 91 0.62 5.51 14.25
C ASP A 91 1.25 4.09 14.25
N PHE A 92 0.63 3.13 13.56
CA PHE A 92 1.21 1.79 13.39
C PHE A 92 2.53 1.81 12.60
N PHE A 93 2.62 2.60 11.55
CA PHE A 93 3.80 2.67 10.70
C PHE A 93 5.00 3.40 11.34
N GLU A 94 4.78 4.22 12.38
CA GLU A 94 5.87 4.80 13.17
C GLU A 94 6.73 3.71 13.83
N ASP A 95 6.10 2.63 14.31
CA ASP A 95 6.79 1.51 14.96
C ASP A 95 7.26 0.44 13.95
N HIS A 96 6.48 0.18 12.90
CA HIS A 96 6.69 -0.95 11.98
C HIS A 96 7.51 -0.59 10.73
N LYS A 97 7.75 0.68 10.47
CA LYS A 97 8.66 1.21 9.45
C LYS A 97 8.58 0.49 8.09
N PRO A 98 7.44 0.58 7.38
CA PRO A 98 7.29 -0.06 6.07
C PRO A 98 8.32 0.49 5.07
N ASN A 99 8.90 -0.39 4.24
CA ASN A 99 9.74 0.02 3.13
C ASN A 99 8.90 0.52 1.95
N ILE A 100 7.84 -0.23 1.62
CA ILE A 100 6.95 0.07 0.49
C ILE A 100 5.51 0.02 0.97
N LEU A 101 4.68 0.95 0.51
CA LEU A 101 3.26 1.02 0.85
C LEU A 101 2.40 1.15 -0.40
N LEU A 102 1.55 0.16 -0.64
CA LEU A 102 0.61 0.10 -1.75
C LEU A 102 -0.81 0.38 -1.26
N ILE A 103 -1.51 1.28 -1.96
CA ILE A 103 -2.90 1.65 -1.69
C ILE A 103 -3.69 1.55 -3.00
N GLY A 104 -4.93 1.06 -2.99
CA GLY A 104 -5.80 1.07 -4.17
C GLY A 104 -6.24 2.51 -4.52
N ALA A 105 -6.21 2.90 -5.79
CA ALA A 105 -6.70 4.22 -6.21
C ALA A 105 -8.24 4.22 -6.39
N THR A 106 -8.95 3.70 -5.41
CA THR A 106 -10.40 3.83 -5.21
C THR A 106 -10.77 5.22 -4.69
N ASN A 107 -12.03 5.50 -4.50
CA ASN A 107 -12.45 6.77 -3.89
C ASN A 107 -11.82 6.97 -2.51
N ASN A 108 -11.85 5.93 -1.65
CA ASN A 108 -11.25 5.98 -0.31
C ASN A 108 -9.72 6.11 -0.40
N GLY A 109 -9.07 5.31 -1.25
CA GLY A 109 -7.62 5.34 -1.35
C GLY A 109 -7.06 6.63 -1.96
N ARG A 110 -7.80 7.27 -2.87
CA ARG A 110 -7.42 8.59 -3.42
C ARG A 110 -7.51 9.72 -2.39
N ASP A 111 -8.35 9.57 -1.39
CA ASP A 111 -8.46 10.47 -0.25
C ASP A 111 -7.42 10.14 0.84
N LEU A 112 -7.27 8.85 1.18
CA LEU A 112 -6.40 8.37 2.24
C LEU A 112 -4.90 8.57 1.93
N ALA A 113 -4.45 8.21 0.75
CA ALA A 113 -3.02 8.20 0.40
C ALA A 113 -2.36 9.58 0.53
N PRO A 114 -2.91 10.68 0.00
CA PRO A 114 -2.31 12.00 0.17
C PRO A 114 -2.40 12.50 1.63
N ARG A 115 -3.43 12.11 2.38
CA ARG A 115 -3.56 12.48 3.79
C ARG A 115 -2.49 11.80 4.64
N MET A 116 -2.26 10.52 4.41
CA MET A 116 -1.16 9.78 5.06
C MET A 116 0.20 10.36 4.67
N SER A 117 0.42 10.61 3.39
CA SER A 117 1.64 11.23 2.87
C SER A 117 1.95 12.56 3.57
N GLY A 118 0.97 13.43 3.72
CA GLY A 118 1.12 14.70 4.45
C GLY A 118 1.46 14.52 5.93
N ARG A 119 0.82 13.56 6.62
CA ARG A 119 1.10 13.27 8.04
C ARG A 119 2.49 12.66 8.24
N MET A 120 2.91 11.76 7.37
CA MET A 120 4.22 11.11 7.42
C MET A 120 5.34 11.97 6.83
N LYS A 121 5.01 13.16 6.30
CA LYS A 121 5.95 14.07 5.62
C LYS A 121 6.71 13.38 4.49
N ASN A 122 6.00 12.58 3.72
CA ASN A 122 6.51 11.74 2.65
C ASN A 122 5.82 12.08 1.32
N GLY A 123 6.39 11.64 0.20
CA GLY A 123 5.75 11.72 -1.11
C GLY A 123 4.83 10.54 -1.38
N VAL A 124 3.84 10.74 -2.25
CA VAL A 124 2.99 9.66 -2.77
C VAL A 124 2.84 9.78 -4.28
N VAL A 125 3.01 8.67 -5.01
CA VAL A 125 2.73 8.62 -6.44
C VAL A 125 1.30 8.14 -6.65
N ALA A 126 0.50 8.93 -7.37
CA ALA A 126 -0.93 8.66 -7.51
C ALA A 126 -1.27 7.96 -8.83
N ASP A 127 -2.20 7.00 -8.75
CA ASP A 127 -2.89 6.38 -9.90
C ASP A 127 -1.94 5.64 -10.86
N CYS A 128 -1.01 4.87 -10.28
CA CYS A 128 -0.01 4.09 -11.02
C CYS A 128 -0.64 2.93 -11.78
N THR A 129 -0.03 2.58 -12.91
CA THR A 129 -0.47 1.48 -13.77
C THR A 129 0.60 0.43 -14.01
N ILE A 130 1.88 0.74 -13.73
CA ILE A 130 3.00 -0.20 -13.81
C ILE A 130 3.88 0.02 -12.57
N LEU A 131 4.39 -1.08 -12.02
CA LEU A 131 5.35 -1.10 -10.92
C LEU A 131 6.53 -1.97 -11.34
N THR A 132 7.73 -1.43 -11.29
CA THR A 132 8.99 -2.18 -11.47
C THR A 132 9.88 -1.98 -10.26
N VAL A 133 10.89 -2.83 -10.11
CA VAL A 133 11.80 -2.78 -8.96
C VAL A 133 13.23 -2.74 -9.47
N ASP A 134 13.96 -1.73 -9.05
CA ASP A 134 15.41 -1.74 -9.09
C ASP A 134 15.91 -2.49 -7.85
N THR A 135 16.40 -3.70 -8.05
CA THR A 135 16.86 -4.58 -6.96
C THR A 135 18.24 -4.19 -6.42
N GLU A 136 19.02 -3.41 -7.16
CA GLU A 136 20.34 -2.94 -6.72
C GLU A 136 20.18 -1.79 -5.71
N GLU A 137 19.28 -0.87 -6.02
CA GLU A 137 18.98 0.30 -5.17
C GLU A 137 17.84 0.05 -4.17
N GLY A 138 17.06 -1.04 -4.33
CA GLY A 138 15.88 -1.34 -3.52
C GLY A 138 14.74 -0.33 -3.74
N LEU A 139 14.64 0.23 -4.95
CA LEU A 139 13.67 1.25 -5.29
C LEU A 139 12.52 0.68 -6.13
N VAL A 140 11.32 1.17 -5.86
CA VAL A 140 10.16 0.97 -6.74
C VAL A 140 10.09 2.11 -7.74
N GLU A 141 9.99 1.76 -9.00
CA GLU A 141 9.71 2.65 -10.12
C GLU A 141 8.20 2.65 -10.36
N TRP A 142 7.59 3.78 -10.09
CA TRP A 142 6.15 3.97 -10.20
C TRP A 142 5.82 4.63 -11.52
N THR A 143 5.17 3.90 -12.44
CA THR A 143 4.77 4.45 -13.73
C THR A 143 3.29 4.81 -13.72
N ARG A 144 2.99 6.01 -14.16
CA ARG A 144 1.62 6.52 -14.30
C ARG A 144 1.41 7.28 -15.60
N PRO A 145 0.20 7.25 -16.19
CA PRO A 145 -0.16 8.16 -17.27
C PRO A 145 -0.14 9.62 -16.80
N ALA A 146 0.41 10.49 -17.64
CA ALA A 146 0.47 11.93 -17.42
C ALA A 146 -0.06 12.67 -18.66
N LEU A 147 -0.40 13.95 -18.51
CA LEU A 147 -0.78 14.86 -19.58
C LEU A 147 -1.81 14.26 -20.59
N GLY A 148 -2.94 13.80 -20.07
CA GLY A 148 -4.00 13.24 -20.91
C GLY A 148 -3.76 11.82 -21.41
N GLY A 149 -2.77 11.11 -20.85
CA GLY A 149 -2.50 9.70 -21.14
C GLY A 149 -1.54 9.45 -22.31
N ASN A 150 -1.04 10.49 -22.97
CA ASN A 150 -0.11 10.36 -24.09
C ASN A 150 1.36 10.22 -23.64
N ILE A 151 1.64 10.46 -22.36
CA ILE A 151 2.97 10.38 -21.78
C ILE A 151 2.89 9.49 -20.53
N LEU A 152 3.90 8.65 -20.32
CA LEU A 152 4.11 7.92 -19.09
C LEU A 152 5.18 8.65 -18.27
N ALA A 153 4.87 8.91 -17.00
CA ALA A 153 5.84 9.41 -16.04
C ALA A 153 6.30 8.25 -15.15
N GLU A 154 7.60 8.08 -15.04
CA GLU A 154 8.25 7.15 -14.12
C GLU A 154 8.82 7.93 -12.95
N ILE A 155 8.49 7.53 -11.74
CA ILE A 155 8.78 8.28 -10.52
C ILE A 155 9.41 7.33 -9.50
N ILE A 156 10.46 7.78 -8.82
CA ILE A 156 11.12 7.06 -7.72
C ILE A 156 11.16 7.90 -6.46
N SER A 157 11.30 7.25 -5.31
CA SER A 157 11.42 7.89 -3.98
C SER A 157 12.70 7.44 -3.26
N PRO A 158 13.89 7.91 -3.68
CA PRO A 158 15.14 7.43 -3.11
C PRO A 158 15.41 7.95 -1.69
N ASN A 159 14.81 9.08 -1.30
CA ASN A 159 15.17 9.82 -0.09
C ASN A 159 14.13 9.72 1.04
N HIS A 160 13.05 8.97 0.87
CA HIS A 160 11.98 8.85 1.84
C HIS A 160 11.46 7.41 1.96
N ARG A 161 10.95 7.05 3.14
CA ARG A 161 10.25 5.79 3.40
C ARG A 161 8.95 6.07 4.18
N PRO A 162 7.92 5.25 3.94
CA PRO A 162 7.84 4.25 2.88
C PRO A 162 7.89 4.88 1.48
N GLN A 163 8.34 4.09 0.49
CA GLN A 163 8.05 4.38 -0.91
C GLN A 163 6.57 4.13 -1.11
N MET A 164 5.81 5.13 -1.50
CA MET A 164 4.36 5.10 -1.35
C MET A 164 3.66 5.46 -2.65
N GLY A 165 2.66 4.66 -3.02
CA GLY A 165 1.86 4.95 -4.20
C GLY A 165 0.46 4.36 -4.15
N SER A 166 -0.46 5.01 -4.86
CA SER A 166 -1.76 4.43 -5.16
C SER A 166 -1.79 3.83 -6.56
N VAL A 167 -2.47 2.70 -6.69
CA VAL A 167 -2.51 1.88 -7.91
C VAL A 167 -3.93 1.83 -8.45
N ARG A 168 -4.06 2.08 -9.74
CA ARG A 168 -5.35 2.05 -10.44
C ARG A 168 -5.96 0.66 -10.37
N PRO A 169 -7.23 0.51 -9.98
CA PRO A 169 -7.93 -0.77 -10.02
C PRO A 169 -8.02 -1.35 -11.44
N ASN A 170 -8.07 -2.67 -11.54
CA ASN A 170 -8.20 -3.45 -12.77
C ASN A 170 -7.02 -3.32 -13.76
N VAL A 171 -5.84 -2.98 -13.27
CA VAL A 171 -4.61 -2.96 -14.10
C VAL A 171 -3.74 -4.20 -13.85
N PHE A 172 -3.89 -4.85 -12.73
CA PHE A 172 -3.16 -6.08 -12.39
C PHE A 172 -4.10 -7.28 -12.22
N LYS A 173 -3.57 -8.47 -12.43
CA LYS A 173 -4.34 -9.70 -12.19
C LYS A 173 -4.39 -10.00 -10.70
N LYS A 174 -5.58 -10.39 -10.22
CA LYS A 174 -5.72 -11.01 -8.91
C LYS A 174 -4.94 -12.33 -8.91
N PRO A 175 -4.10 -12.60 -7.88
CA PRO A 175 -3.44 -13.90 -7.73
C PRO A 175 -4.47 -15.02 -7.50
N GLU A 176 -4.11 -16.23 -7.89
CA GLU A 176 -4.85 -17.44 -7.51
C GLU A 176 -4.63 -17.71 -6.01
N ARG A 177 -5.60 -18.42 -5.41
CA ARG A 177 -5.53 -18.87 -4.01
C ARG A 177 -4.38 -19.83 -3.77
#